data_d16040676d960f5fe2f911b89a0d02f6
#
_entry.id   d16040676d960f5fe2f911b89a0d02f6
#
_cell.length_a   1.000
_cell.length_b   1.000
_cell.length_c   1.000
_cell.angle_alpha   90.00
_cell.angle_beta   90.00
_cell.angle_gamma   90.00
#
_symmetry.space_group_name_H-M   'P 1'
#
loop_
_entity.id
_entity.type
_entity.pdbx_description
1 polymer ?
#
loop_
_entity_poly.entity_id
_entity_poly.type
_entity_poly.pdbx_seq_one_letter_code
_entity_poly.pdbx_strand_id
1 'polypeptide(L)'
;STPKPSSAASDVYKRQDMFKILIAEDDRELRKLFAHVLIKNGYAVKEVSDGKEALDAVEKDYFDLIISDIMMPVMDGYEFVRTLRDCGNNTPVMMITAKAAFDDMRLGFLSGSDDYMIKPVNVNEMVIRVQALLRRAQMINERRQTIGDTVLECDTFTVHTDEGSIILPQKEFMLLYKMAAYPGKIFTRQQLMDDVWGYDTESDPHTIDVHIGRLRDRFKNNRDFKIVTIRGVGYKVIKL
;
A
#
# COMPACT_ATOMS: atom_id res chain seq x y z
N SER A 1 12.47 19.86 -35.00
CA SER A 1 11.62 20.32 -33.87
C SER A 1 10.78 19.18 -33.39
N THR A 2 11.18 18.56 -32.29
CA THR A 2 10.38 17.54 -31.58
C THR A 2 9.35 18.24 -30.69
N PRO A 3 8.06 17.90 -30.74
CA PRO A 3 7.07 18.52 -29.87
C PRO A 3 7.29 18.11 -28.42
N LYS A 4 7.31 19.10 -27.51
CA LYS A 4 7.28 18.87 -26.07
C LYS A 4 5.95 18.19 -25.69
N PRO A 5 5.94 17.17 -24.80
CA PRO A 5 4.70 16.60 -24.32
C PRO A 5 3.88 17.66 -23.57
N SER A 6 2.57 17.69 -23.81
CA SER A 6 1.66 18.70 -23.25
C SER A 6 1.58 18.54 -21.72
N SER A 7 1.51 19.66 -21.01
CA SER A 7 1.37 19.74 -19.56
C SER A 7 0.17 18.91 -19.02
N ALA A 8 -0.88 18.74 -19.80
CA ALA A 8 -2.06 17.95 -19.46
C ALA A 8 -1.76 16.45 -19.25
N ALA A 9 -0.81 15.86 -19.99
CA ALA A 9 -0.42 14.45 -19.81
C ALA A 9 0.37 14.25 -18.51
N SER A 10 1.20 15.24 -18.12
CA SER A 10 1.95 15.19 -16.85
C SER A 10 1.04 15.37 -15.63
N ASP A 11 -0.05 16.13 -15.77
CA ASP A 11 -1.01 16.38 -14.69
C ASP A 11 -1.96 15.19 -14.45
N VAL A 12 -2.24 14.38 -15.49
CA VAL A 12 -3.03 13.15 -15.36
C VAL A 12 -2.21 12.05 -14.67
N TYR A 13 -0.90 11.93 -14.98
CA TYR A 13 0.00 10.98 -14.30
C TYR A 13 0.27 11.35 -12.85
N LYS A 14 0.34 12.65 -12.51
CA LYS A 14 0.51 13.12 -11.13
C LYS A 14 -0.71 12.90 -10.22
N ARG A 15 -1.90 12.69 -10.78
CA ARG A 15 -3.13 12.45 -9.98
C ARG A 15 -3.34 10.99 -9.57
N GLN A 16 -2.63 10.03 -10.18
CA GLN A 16 -2.79 8.60 -9.86
C GLN A 16 -1.95 8.11 -8.68
N ASP A 17 -0.98 8.91 -8.18
CA ASP A 17 -0.06 8.53 -7.09
C ASP A 17 -0.18 9.43 -5.83
N MET A 18 -1.27 10.19 -5.65
CA MET A 18 -1.47 11.00 -4.45
C MET A 18 -2.09 10.15 -3.34
N PHE A 19 -1.34 9.94 -2.25
CA PHE A 19 -1.87 9.31 -1.05
C PHE A 19 -3.13 10.01 -0.56
N LYS A 20 -4.15 9.22 -0.23
CA LYS A 20 -5.45 9.70 0.21
C LYS A 20 -5.60 9.49 1.71
N ILE A 21 -5.79 10.58 2.45
CA ILE A 21 -5.87 10.60 3.91
C ILE A 21 -7.30 10.95 4.34
N LEU A 22 -7.86 10.15 5.24
CA LEU A 22 -9.11 10.46 5.94
C LEU A 22 -8.80 11.19 7.24
N ILE A 23 -9.47 12.30 7.53
CA ILE A 23 -9.42 13.02 8.81
C ILE A 23 -10.79 12.94 9.46
N ALA A 24 -10.86 12.36 10.66
CA ALA A 24 -12.01 12.34 11.55
C ALA A 24 -11.69 13.21 12.78
N GLU A 25 -12.32 14.38 12.90
CA GLU A 25 -12.10 15.36 13.96
C GLU A 25 -13.38 16.19 14.10
N ASP A 26 -13.95 16.31 15.29
CA ASP A 26 -15.19 17.05 15.49
C ASP A 26 -14.98 18.57 15.50
N ASP A 27 -13.84 19.06 15.98
CA ASP A 27 -13.47 20.47 15.91
C ASP A 27 -13.23 20.87 14.44
N ARG A 28 -14.14 21.70 13.91
CA ARG A 28 -14.11 22.16 12.52
C ARG A 28 -12.85 22.93 12.17
N GLU A 29 -12.35 23.78 13.07
CA GLU A 29 -11.19 24.63 12.81
C GLU A 29 -9.91 23.76 12.80
N LEU A 30 -9.79 22.84 13.75
CA LEU A 30 -8.68 21.90 13.82
C LEU A 30 -8.67 20.95 12.61
N ARG A 31 -9.82 20.41 12.25
CA ARG A 31 -9.99 19.57 11.05
C ARG A 31 -9.53 20.27 9.78
N LYS A 32 -9.96 21.54 9.58
CA LYS A 32 -9.54 22.35 8.44
C LYS A 32 -8.05 22.67 8.45
N LEU A 33 -7.48 22.93 9.63
CA LEU A 33 -6.05 23.17 9.76
C LEU A 33 -5.25 21.94 9.29
N PHE A 34 -5.61 20.75 9.77
CA PHE A 34 -4.96 19.51 9.37
C PHE A 34 -5.11 19.26 7.87
N ALA A 35 -6.33 19.40 7.33
CA ALA A 35 -6.59 19.24 5.91
C ALA A 35 -5.75 20.21 5.07
N HIS A 36 -5.70 21.50 5.44
CA HIS A 36 -4.89 22.50 4.74
C HIS A 36 -3.41 22.12 4.71
N VAL A 37 -2.85 21.73 5.85
CA VAL A 37 -1.43 21.35 5.96
C VAL A 37 -1.13 20.11 5.12
N LEU A 38 -1.97 19.09 5.17
CA LEU A 38 -1.77 17.85 4.39
C LEU A 38 -1.92 18.07 2.88
N ILE A 39 -2.91 18.86 2.45
CA ILE A 39 -3.07 19.23 1.03
C ILE A 39 -1.85 20.00 0.52
N LYS A 40 -1.32 20.94 1.32
CA LYS A 40 -0.09 21.68 0.99
C LYS A 40 1.13 20.77 0.86
N ASN A 41 1.14 19.63 1.57
CA ASN A 41 2.19 18.60 1.47
C ASN A 41 1.93 17.55 0.38
N GLY A 42 0.93 17.75 -0.50
CA GLY A 42 0.69 16.91 -1.67
C GLY A 42 -0.20 15.69 -1.43
N TYR A 43 -0.98 15.67 -0.35
CA TYR A 43 -1.95 14.60 -0.05
C TYR A 43 -3.35 14.96 -0.54
N ALA A 44 -4.13 13.96 -0.97
CA ALA A 44 -5.57 14.10 -1.11
C ALA A 44 -6.22 13.88 0.26
N VAL A 45 -7.17 14.75 0.64
CA VAL A 45 -7.78 14.70 1.97
C VAL A 45 -9.29 14.60 1.88
N LYS A 46 -9.87 13.69 2.67
CA LYS A 46 -11.30 13.62 2.97
C LYS A 46 -11.49 14.00 4.43
N GLU A 47 -12.42 14.89 4.69
CA GLU A 47 -12.77 15.36 6.03
C GLU A 47 -14.12 14.77 6.47
N VAL A 48 -14.21 14.31 7.73
CA VAL A 48 -15.44 13.87 8.41
C VAL A 48 -15.44 14.35 9.86
N SER A 49 -16.61 14.39 10.50
CA SER A 49 -16.79 15.02 11.81
C SER A 49 -16.91 14.03 12.99
N ASP A 50 -17.05 12.74 12.70
CA ASP A 50 -17.18 11.69 13.72
C ASP A 50 -16.81 10.31 13.17
N GLY A 51 -16.74 9.31 14.07
CA GLY A 51 -16.37 7.94 13.73
C GLY A 51 -17.38 7.23 12.83
N LYS A 52 -18.66 7.60 12.90
CA LYS A 52 -19.71 7.00 12.05
C LYS A 52 -19.55 7.47 10.61
N GLU A 53 -19.36 8.76 10.39
CA GLU A 53 -19.05 9.31 9.06
C GLU A 53 -17.72 8.71 8.52
N ALA A 54 -16.74 8.45 9.41
CA ALA A 54 -15.48 7.81 9.03
C ALA A 54 -15.69 6.37 8.53
N LEU A 55 -16.52 5.56 9.21
CA LEU A 55 -16.89 4.22 8.73
C LEU A 55 -17.58 4.27 7.38
N ASP A 56 -18.59 5.16 7.23
CA ASP A 56 -19.32 5.33 5.98
C ASP A 56 -18.39 5.78 4.82
N ALA A 57 -17.31 6.51 5.14
CA ALA A 57 -16.32 6.93 4.16
C ALA A 57 -15.43 5.77 3.71
N VAL A 58 -14.93 4.93 4.64
CA VAL A 58 -14.05 3.79 4.31
C VAL A 58 -14.79 2.63 3.65
N GLU A 59 -16.11 2.53 3.80
CA GLU A 59 -16.94 1.60 3.02
C GLU A 59 -17.05 1.98 1.54
N LYS A 60 -17.02 3.28 1.24
CA LYS A 60 -17.24 3.82 -0.12
C LYS A 60 -15.95 4.08 -0.88
N ASP A 61 -14.84 4.21 -0.18
CA ASP A 61 -13.60 4.73 -0.76
C ASP A 61 -12.37 4.14 -0.03
N TYR A 62 -11.24 4.08 -0.75
CA TYR A 62 -9.96 3.63 -0.21
C TYR A 62 -9.18 4.82 0.36
N PHE A 63 -8.50 4.60 1.50
CA PHE A 63 -7.59 5.55 2.11
C PHE A 63 -6.26 4.88 2.45
N ASP A 64 -5.16 5.60 2.27
CA ASP A 64 -3.81 5.13 2.57
C ASP A 64 -3.45 5.33 4.04
N LEU A 65 -4.12 6.27 4.73
CA LEU A 65 -3.94 6.59 6.14
C LEU A 65 -5.19 7.28 6.69
N ILE A 66 -5.46 7.04 7.96
CA ILE A 66 -6.54 7.70 8.72
C ILE A 66 -5.93 8.47 9.88
N ILE A 67 -6.37 9.71 10.08
CA ILE A 67 -6.10 10.51 11.28
C ILE A 67 -7.44 10.65 12.01
N SER A 68 -7.50 10.21 13.27
CA SER A 68 -8.74 10.24 14.04
C SER A 68 -8.53 10.89 15.40
N ASP A 69 -9.37 11.85 15.75
CA ASP A 69 -9.52 12.21 17.17
C ASP A 69 -10.12 11.03 17.95
N ILE A 70 -9.78 10.96 19.22
CA ILE A 70 -10.37 10.00 20.15
C ILE A 70 -11.75 10.48 20.59
N MET A 71 -11.87 11.75 20.98
CA MET A 71 -13.08 12.30 21.59
C MET A 71 -13.97 12.94 20.52
N MET A 72 -14.81 12.14 19.90
CA MET A 72 -15.79 12.60 18.90
C MET A 72 -17.20 12.25 19.32
N PRO A 73 -18.23 13.03 18.91
CA PRO A 73 -19.64 12.69 19.13
C PRO A 73 -20.05 11.47 18.29
N VAL A 74 -21.20 10.89 18.60
CA VAL A 74 -21.84 9.76 17.89
C VAL A 74 -21.06 8.48 18.02
N MET A 75 -19.82 8.43 17.54
CA MET A 75 -18.88 7.31 17.64
C MET A 75 -17.48 7.86 17.92
N ASP A 76 -16.89 7.44 19.00
CA ASP A 76 -15.54 7.86 19.37
C ASP A 76 -14.46 7.16 18.52
N GLY A 77 -13.22 7.66 18.59
CA GLY A 77 -12.11 7.14 17.78
C GLY A 77 -11.72 5.71 18.15
N TYR A 78 -11.88 5.28 19.40
CA TYR A 78 -11.58 3.90 19.82
C TYR A 78 -12.58 2.90 19.24
N GLU A 79 -13.87 3.22 19.32
CA GLU A 79 -14.94 2.41 18.76
C GLU A 79 -14.80 2.31 17.25
N PHE A 80 -14.50 3.44 16.58
CA PHE A 80 -14.23 3.50 15.16
C PHE A 80 -13.09 2.56 14.76
N VAL A 81 -11.91 2.68 15.39
CA VAL A 81 -10.73 1.87 15.04
C VAL A 81 -10.99 0.39 15.31
N ARG A 82 -11.63 0.04 16.44
CA ARG A 82 -12.00 -1.36 16.71
C ARG A 82 -12.89 -1.92 15.61
N THR A 83 -13.96 -1.22 15.25
CA THR A 83 -14.89 -1.66 14.20
C THR A 83 -14.16 -1.80 12.85
N LEU A 84 -13.26 -0.88 12.54
CA LEU A 84 -12.43 -0.93 11.34
C LEU A 84 -11.58 -2.21 11.29
N ARG A 85 -10.93 -2.57 12.41
CA ARG A 85 -10.10 -3.78 12.53
C ARG A 85 -10.93 -5.07 12.50
N ASP A 86 -12.08 -5.07 13.15
CA ASP A 86 -13.01 -6.21 13.14
C ASP A 86 -13.52 -6.55 11.72
N CYS A 87 -13.63 -5.53 10.85
CA CYS A 87 -13.91 -5.70 9.42
C CYS A 87 -12.68 -6.13 8.58
N GLY A 88 -11.52 -6.39 9.21
CA GLY A 88 -10.30 -6.79 8.50
C GLY A 88 -9.58 -5.64 7.77
N ASN A 89 -9.98 -4.40 7.99
CA ASN A 89 -9.32 -3.24 7.40
C ASN A 89 -8.08 -2.86 8.21
N ASN A 90 -6.90 -2.95 7.59
CA ASN A 90 -5.59 -2.68 8.19
C ASN A 90 -5.01 -1.32 7.77
N THR A 91 -5.81 -0.40 7.25
CA THR A 91 -5.35 0.96 6.94
C THR A 91 -4.67 1.57 8.18
N PRO A 92 -3.45 2.14 8.05
CA PRO A 92 -2.77 2.77 9.17
C PRO A 92 -3.62 3.88 9.78
N VAL A 93 -3.69 3.89 11.13
CA VAL A 93 -4.44 4.89 11.90
C VAL A 93 -3.51 5.62 12.86
N MET A 94 -3.48 6.95 12.76
CA MET A 94 -2.88 7.85 13.73
C MET A 94 -3.99 8.46 14.58
N MET A 95 -3.94 8.21 15.89
CA MET A 95 -4.90 8.76 16.84
C MET A 95 -4.42 10.11 17.39
N ILE A 96 -5.34 11.03 17.58
CA ILE A 96 -5.09 12.32 18.25
C ILE A 96 -5.82 12.31 19.59
N THR A 97 -5.15 12.70 20.67
CA THR A 97 -5.70 12.61 22.03
C THR A 97 -5.41 13.84 22.88
N ALA A 98 -6.31 14.16 23.80
CA ALA A 98 -6.01 15.10 24.87
C ALA A 98 -5.08 14.46 25.92
N LYS A 99 -4.22 15.27 26.58
CA LYS A 99 -3.23 14.81 27.58
C LYS A 99 -3.79 13.98 28.74
N ALA A 100 -5.07 14.17 29.07
CA ALA A 100 -5.75 13.43 30.14
C ALA A 100 -6.08 11.97 29.76
N ALA A 101 -6.08 11.60 28.49
CA ALA A 101 -6.32 10.24 28.00
C ALA A 101 -5.03 9.38 28.01
N PHE A 102 -3.92 9.88 28.58
CA PHE A 102 -2.64 9.14 28.62
C PHE A 102 -2.72 7.88 29.50
N ASP A 103 -3.59 7.85 30.52
CA ASP A 103 -3.87 6.65 31.32
C ASP A 103 -4.66 5.60 30.53
N ASP A 104 -5.40 6.01 29.49
CA ASP A 104 -6.09 5.14 28.55
C ASP A 104 -5.19 4.66 27.38
N MET A 105 -3.93 5.08 27.30
CA MET A 105 -2.97 4.60 26.29
C MET A 105 -2.81 3.07 26.28
N ARG A 106 -2.98 2.41 27.43
CA ARG A 106 -3.02 0.94 27.51
C ARG A 106 -4.23 0.37 26.73
N LEU A 107 -5.36 1.08 26.73
CA LEU A 107 -6.54 0.73 25.94
C LEU A 107 -6.34 1.06 24.45
N GLY A 108 -5.61 2.13 24.15
CA GLY A 108 -5.33 2.55 22.78
C GLY A 108 -4.43 1.58 21.99
N PHE A 109 -3.38 1.03 22.60
CA PHE A 109 -2.59 -0.06 22.01
C PHE A 109 -3.43 -1.33 21.76
N LEU A 110 -4.46 -1.56 22.59
CA LEU A 110 -5.42 -2.66 22.41
C LEU A 110 -6.47 -2.39 21.33
N SER A 111 -6.66 -1.11 20.89
CA SER A 111 -7.60 -0.76 19.82
C SER A 111 -7.07 -0.97 18.40
N GLY A 112 -5.76 -1.21 18.24
CA GLY A 112 -5.15 -1.48 16.94
C GLY A 112 -4.75 -0.24 16.12
N SER A 113 -4.49 0.91 16.79
CA SER A 113 -3.90 2.09 16.16
C SER A 113 -2.39 1.95 15.98
N ASP A 114 -1.82 2.68 15.02
CA ASP A 114 -0.42 2.55 14.59
C ASP A 114 0.48 3.66 15.15
N ASP A 115 -0.08 4.81 15.51
CA ASP A 115 0.63 5.94 16.15
C ASP A 115 -0.33 6.86 16.91
N TYR A 116 0.22 7.72 17.79
CA TYR A 116 -0.50 8.67 18.64
C TYR A 116 0.13 10.04 18.65
N MET A 117 -0.71 11.08 18.67
CA MET A 117 -0.29 12.45 18.94
C MET A 117 -1.14 13.05 20.08
N ILE A 118 -0.51 13.90 20.87
CA ILE A 118 -1.16 14.59 22.00
C ILE A 118 -1.50 16.03 21.61
N LYS A 119 -2.71 16.47 21.89
CA LYS A 119 -3.12 17.88 21.74
C LYS A 119 -2.41 18.76 22.81
N PRO A 120 -1.85 19.94 22.46
CA PRO A 120 -1.97 20.62 21.18
C PRO A 120 -1.06 20.02 20.09
N VAL A 121 -1.61 19.78 18.90
CA VAL A 121 -0.90 19.12 17.79
C VAL A 121 0.07 20.07 17.12
N ASN A 122 1.35 19.66 17.06
CA ASN A 122 2.31 20.32 16.18
C ASN A 122 2.11 19.78 14.75
N VAL A 123 1.62 20.63 13.85
CA VAL A 123 1.29 20.23 12.47
C VAL A 123 2.51 19.76 11.66
N ASN A 124 3.71 20.29 11.94
CA ASN A 124 4.93 19.82 11.27
C ASN A 124 5.31 18.39 11.75
N GLU A 125 5.17 18.12 13.04
CA GLU A 125 5.34 16.78 13.59
C GLU A 125 4.31 15.80 13.00
N MET A 126 3.05 16.23 12.88
CA MET A 126 1.99 15.44 12.23
C MET A 126 2.40 15.02 10.82
N VAL A 127 2.92 15.92 9.99
CA VAL A 127 3.38 15.60 8.63
C VAL A 127 4.50 14.55 8.64
N ILE A 128 5.48 14.69 9.55
CA ILE A 128 6.60 13.72 9.66
C ILE A 128 6.08 12.34 10.05
N ARG A 129 5.14 12.25 10.99
CA ARG A 129 4.53 10.98 11.42
C ARG A 129 3.68 10.34 10.32
N VAL A 130 2.89 11.15 9.60
CA VAL A 130 2.15 10.71 8.40
C VAL A 130 3.09 10.10 7.37
N GLN A 131 4.19 10.77 7.04
CA GLN A 131 5.20 10.25 6.11
C GLN A 131 5.80 8.92 6.59
N ALA A 132 6.08 8.80 7.89
CA ALA A 132 6.64 7.58 8.48
C ALA A 132 5.63 6.41 8.42
N LEU A 133 4.35 6.65 8.70
CA LEU A 133 3.29 5.65 8.63
C LEU A 133 3.04 5.19 7.18
N LEU A 134 2.92 6.12 6.24
CA LEU A 134 2.74 5.81 4.83
C LEU A 134 3.93 5.02 4.28
N ARG A 135 5.16 5.41 4.60
CA ARG A 135 6.36 4.66 4.20
C ARG A 135 6.35 3.24 4.78
N ARG A 136 5.94 3.06 6.03
CA ARG A 136 5.84 1.74 6.68
C ARG A 136 4.79 0.87 5.99
N ALA A 137 3.62 1.44 5.68
CA ALA A 137 2.55 0.76 4.94
C ALA A 137 2.98 0.39 3.51
N GLN A 138 3.70 1.27 2.80
CA GLN A 138 4.30 0.95 1.51
C GLN A 138 5.30 -0.19 1.60
N MET A 139 6.20 -0.18 2.60
CA MET A 139 7.15 -1.28 2.82
C MET A 139 6.46 -2.63 3.05
N ILE A 140 5.32 -2.62 3.77
CA ILE A 140 4.52 -3.82 3.99
C ILE A 140 3.84 -4.25 2.67
N ASN A 141 3.28 -3.30 1.90
CA ASN A 141 2.68 -3.56 0.60
C ASN A 141 3.73 -3.96 -0.45
N GLU A 142 4.94 -3.36 -0.39
CA GLU A 142 6.09 -3.77 -1.22
C GLU A 142 6.60 -5.17 -0.87
N ARG A 143 6.31 -5.70 0.33
CA ARG A 143 6.64 -7.07 0.75
C ARG A 143 5.54 -8.08 0.48
N ARG A 144 4.35 -7.61 0.16
CA ARG A 144 3.18 -8.45 -0.15
C ARG A 144 2.49 -7.94 -1.40
N GLN A 145 2.38 -8.78 -2.40
CA GLN A 145 1.68 -8.47 -3.65
C GLN A 145 0.52 -9.43 -3.86
N THR A 146 -0.57 -8.92 -4.44
CA THR A 146 -1.77 -9.72 -4.71
C THR A 146 -2.16 -9.64 -6.19
N ILE A 147 -2.42 -10.78 -6.81
CA ILE A 147 -2.99 -10.89 -8.16
C ILE A 147 -4.20 -11.83 -8.07
N GLY A 148 -5.42 -11.29 -8.22
CA GLY A 148 -6.62 -12.06 -7.92
C GLY A 148 -6.62 -12.48 -6.45
N ASP A 149 -6.79 -13.76 -6.17
CA ASP A 149 -6.72 -14.35 -4.83
C ASP A 149 -5.30 -14.85 -4.47
N THR A 150 -4.38 -14.87 -5.45
CA THR A 150 -2.98 -15.24 -5.22
C THR A 150 -2.21 -14.13 -4.52
N VAL A 151 -1.55 -14.48 -3.38
CA VAL A 151 -0.74 -13.56 -2.57
C VAL A 151 0.71 -14.00 -2.58
N LEU A 152 1.62 -13.08 -2.91
CA LEU A 152 3.07 -13.26 -2.87
C LEU A 152 3.63 -12.56 -1.62
N GLU A 153 4.29 -13.28 -0.73
CA GLU A 153 4.87 -12.78 0.52
C GLU A 153 6.39 -12.78 0.45
N CYS A 154 6.99 -11.58 0.39
CA CYS A 154 8.41 -11.41 0.12
C CYS A 154 9.31 -11.89 1.27
N ASP A 155 8.88 -11.73 2.52
CA ASP A 155 9.69 -12.07 3.70
C ASP A 155 9.94 -13.58 3.84
N THR A 156 9.02 -14.40 3.36
CA THR A 156 9.07 -15.87 3.43
C THR A 156 9.28 -16.54 2.08
N PHE A 157 9.33 -15.75 0.99
CA PHE A 157 9.32 -16.25 -0.40
C PHE A 157 8.17 -17.19 -0.70
N THR A 158 7.02 -16.96 -0.04
CA THR A 158 5.84 -17.80 -0.12
C THR A 158 4.83 -17.23 -1.11
N VAL A 159 4.23 -18.11 -1.90
CA VAL A 159 3.08 -17.80 -2.75
C VAL A 159 1.89 -18.58 -2.23
N HIS A 160 0.85 -17.87 -1.83
CA HIS A 160 -0.44 -18.44 -1.38
C HIS A 160 -1.41 -18.43 -2.54
N THR A 161 -2.02 -19.56 -2.83
CA THR A 161 -3.01 -19.76 -3.89
C THR A 161 -4.25 -20.48 -3.32
N ASP A 162 -5.30 -20.63 -4.09
CA ASP A 162 -6.47 -21.46 -3.76
C ASP A 162 -6.10 -22.94 -3.53
N GLU A 163 -5.03 -23.44 -4.15
CA GLU A 163 -4.52 -24.81 -3.98
C GLU A 163 -3.61 -24.98 -2.76
N GLY A 164 -3.24 -23.87 -2.05
CA GLY A 164 -2.36 -23.89 -0.88
C GLY A 164 -1.17 -22.93 -0.98
N SER A 165 -0.18 -23.13 -0.10
CA SER A 165 0.99 -22.25 0.00
C SER A 165 2.24 -22.96 -0.49
N ILE A 166 3.05 -22.28 -1.31
CA ILE A 166 4.29 -22.79 -1.90
C ILE A 166 5.44 -21.86 -1.58
N ILE A 167 6.51 -22.36 -0.96
CA ILE A 167 7.77 -21.64 -0.79
C ILE A 167 8.59 -21.81 -2.07
N LEU A 168 9.02 -20.69 -2.68
CA LEU A 168 9.83 -20.69 -3.88
C LEU A 168 11.31 -20.44 -3.56
N PRO A 169 12.24 -20.97 -4.39
CA PRO A 169 13.61 -20.50 -4.39
C PRO A 169 13.66 -18.99 -4.61
N GLN A 170 14.53 -18.29 -3.88
CA GLN A 170 14.60 -16.83 -3.85
C GLN A 170 14.55 -16.19 -5.25
N LYS A 171 15.35 -16.68 -6.21
CA LYS A 171 15.40 -16.12 -7.56
C LYS A 171 14.10 -16.33 -8.35
N GLU A 172 13.45 -17.49 -8.20
CA GLU A 172 12.15 -17.76 -8.81
C GLU A 172 11.07 -16.85 -8.21
N PHE A 173 11.08 -16.70 -6.87
CA PHE A 173 10.15 -15.79 -6.20
C PHE A 173 10.34 -14.36 -6.68
N MET A 174 11.57 -13.82 -6.68
CA MET A 174 11.84 -12.44 -7.06
C MET A 174 11.49 -12.15 -8.53
N LEU A 175 11.69 -13.12 -9.45
CA LEU A 175 11.22 -13.01 -10.83
C LEU A 175 9.70 -12.87 -10.91
N LEU A 176 8.97 -13.76 -10.24
CA LEU A 176 7.50 -13.70 -10.21
C LEU A 176 7.03 -12.40 -9.58
N TYR A 177 7.59 -12.04 -8.43
CA TYR A 177 7.27 -10.84 -7.67
C TYR A 177 7.45 -9.56 -8.51
N LYS A 178 8.59 -9.43 -9.19
CA LYS A 178 8.86 -8.29 -10.09
C LYS A 178 7.84 -8.15 -11.22
N MET A 179 7.51 -9.26 -11.88
CA MET A 179 6.52 -9.23 -12.97
C MET A 179 5.10 -9.02 -12.45
N ALA A 180 4.79 -9.56 -11.27
CA ALA A 180 3.49 -9.45 -10.62
C ALA A 180 3.18 -8.03 -10.13
N ALA A 181 4.21 -7.26 -9.79
CA ALA A 181 4.07 -5.84 -9.41
C ALA A 181 3.50 -4.98 -10.55
N TYR A 182 3.66 -5.42 -11.82
CA TYR A 182 3.24 -4.65 -13.00
C TYR A 182 2.55 -5.57 -14.01
N PRO A 183 1.33 -6.05 -13.74
CA PRO A 183 0.61 -6.92 -14.65
C PRO A 183 0.44 -6.26 -16.03
N GLY A 184 0.72 -7.02 -17.08
CA GLY A 184 0.67 -6.56 -18.47
C GLY A 184 1.94 -5.89 -18.98
N LYS A 185 2.83 -5.41 -18.11
CA LYS A 185 4.11 -4.81 -18.49
C LYS A 185 5.07 -5.89 -19.03
N ILE A 186 5.73 -5.59 -20.13
CA ILE A 186 6.75 -6.45 -20.74
C ILE A 186 8.11 -6.10 -20.10
N PHE A 187 8.81 -7.12 -19.63
CA PHE A 187 10.19 -7.02 -19.14
C PHE A 187 11.12 -7.77 -20.09
N THR A 188 12.23 -7.15 -20.50
CA THR A 188 13.25 -7.86 -21.25
C THR A 188 14.00 -8.85 -20.35
N ARG A 189 14.68 -9.85 -20.97
CA ARG A 189 15.53 -10.78 -20.21
C ARG A 189 16.61 -10.05 -19.43
N GLN A 190 17.23 -9.04 -20.06
CA GLN A 190 18.26 -8.23 -19.43
C GLN A 190 17.71 -7.47 -18.21
N GLN A 191 16.56 -6.80 -18.34
CA GLN A 191 15.93 -6.11 -17.20
C GLN A 191 15.63 -7.05 -16.04
N LEU A 192 15.10 -8.25 -16.30
CA LEU A 192 14.85 -9.25 -15.26
C LEU A 192 16.15 -9.76 -14.63
N MET A 193 17.22 -9.91 -15.43
CA MET A 193 18.54 -10.30 -14.92
C MET A 193 19.11 -9.23 -14.01
N ASP A 194 19.15 -7.97 -14.45
CA ASP A 194 19.67 -6.85 -13.68
C ASP A 194 18.89 -6.65 -12.36
N ASP A 195 17.55 -6.73 -12.42
CA ASP A 195 16.69 -6.55 -11.26
C ASP A 195 16.81 -7.68 -10.21
N VAL A 196 17.06 -8.92 -10.63
CA VAL A 196 17.03 -10.08 -9.73
C VAL A 196 18.42 -10.61 -9.40
N TRP A 197 19.40 -10.54 -10.31
CA TRP A 197 20.77 -10.99 -10.09
C TRP A 197 21.78 -9.85 -9.83
N GLY A 198 21.40 -8.62 -10.21
CA GLY A 198 22.28 -7.44 -10.11
C GLY A 198 23.06 -7.18 -11.40
N TYR A 199 23.60 -5.96 -11.52
CA TYR A 199 24.28 -5.49 -12.73
C TYR A 199 25.64 -6.16 -12.98
N ASP A 200 26.32 -6.66 -11.93
CA ASP A 200 27.64 -7.26 -11.98
C ASP A 200 27.62 -8.80 -12.08
N THR A 201 26.50 -9.38 -12.52
CA THR A 201 26.38 -10.83 -12.62
C THR A 201 27.05 -11.35 -13.90
N GLU A 202 27.86 -12.41 -13.77
CA GLU A 202 28.39 -13.18 -14.91
C GLU A 202 27.38 -14.15 -15.53
N SER A 203 26.15 -14.20 -14.98
CA SER A 203 25.10 -15.13 -15.44
C SER A 203 24.54 -14.70 -16.78
N ASP A 204 24.34 -15.67 -17.69
CA ASP A 204 23.73 -15.45 -18.99
C ASP A 204 22.23 -15.09 -18.82
N PRO A 205 21.70 -14.07 -19.52
CA PRO A 205 20.27 -13.75 -19.57
C PRO A 205 19.36 -14.93 -19.91
N HIS A 206 19.84 -15.96 -20.60
CA HIS A 206 19.11 -17.19 -20.86
C HIS A 206 18.80 -18.01 -19.59
N THR A 207 19.50 -17.76 -18.49
CA THR A 207 19.18 -18.35 -17.19
C THR A 207 17.75 -18.03 -16.77
N ILE A 208 17.24 -16.85 -17.15
CA ILE A 208 15.84 -16.46 -16.93
C ILE A 208 14.86 -17.46 -17.51
N ASP A 209 15.13 -17.97 -18.73
CA ASP A 209 14.22 -18.88 -19.44
C ASP A 209 13.97 -20.17 -18.66
N VAL A 210 15.01 -20.69 -17.98
CA VAL A 210 14.91 -21.87 -17.13
C VAL A 210 14.02 -21.62 -15.89
N HIS A 211 14.21 -20.48 -15.21
CA HIS A 211 13.40 -20.14 -14.04
C HIS A 211 11.94 -19.83 -14.42
N ILE A 212 11.71 -19.18 -15.56
CA ILE A 212 10.35 -18.97 -16.09
C ILE A 212 9.67 -20.32 -16.43
N GLY A 213 10.41 -21.26 -17.00
CA GLY A 213 9.91 -22.63 -17.23
C GLY A 213 9.42 -23.26 -15.95
N ARG A 214 10.24 -23.26 -14.89
CA ARG A 214 9.89 -23.81 -13.57
C ARG A 214 8.69 -23.10 -12.94
N LEU A 215 8.63 -21.78 -13.02
CA LEU A 215 7.46 -21.03 -12.52
C LEU A 215 6.19 -21.40 -13.26
N ARG A 216 6.23 -21.56 -14.59
CA ARG A 216 5.07 -21.99 -15.38
C ARG A 216 4.58 -23.38 -15.01
N ASP A 217 5.51 -24.30 -14.77
CA ASP A 217 5.15 -25.67 -14.36
C ASP A 217 4.50 -25.67 -12.98
N ARG A 218 5.00 -24.88 -12.04
CA ARG A 218 4.44 -24.76 -10.68
C ARG A 218 3.06 -24.11 -10.66
N PHE A 219 2.84 -23.10 -11.48
CA PHE A 219 1.60 -22.31 -11.51
C PHE A 219 0.73 -22.57 -12.74
N LYS A 220 0.87 -23.75 -13.36
CA LYS A 220 0.11 -24.10 -14.57
C LYS A 220 -1.42 -24.11 -14.38
N ASN A 221 -1.89 -24.40 -13.16
CA ASN A 221 -3.29 -24.43 -12.79
C ASN A 221 -3.78 -23.14 -12.11
N ASN A 222 -2.89 -22.16 -11.89
CA ASN A 222 -3.29 -20.92 -11.24
C ASN A 222 -4.32 -20.17 -12.09
N ARG A 223 -5.40 -19.69 -11.43
CA ARG A 223 -6.54 -19.04 -12.08
C ARG A 223 -6.45 -17.53 -12.09
N ASP A 224 -5.50 -16.96 -11.36
CA ASP A 224 -5.38 -15.51 -11.18
C ASP A 224 -4.41 -14.87 -12.15
N PHE A 225 -3.37 -15.61 -12.55
CA PHE A 225 -2.35 -15.07 -13.44
C PHE A 225 -1.72 -16.11 -14.37
N LYS A 226 -1.08 -15.59 -15.43
CA LYS A 226 -0.29 -16.40 -16.37
C LYS A 226 0.97 -15.66 -16.78
N ILE A 227 2.10 -16.40 -16.88
CA ILE A 227 3.37 -15.86 -17.40
C ILE A 227 3.39 -16.08 -18.93
N VAL A 228 3.47 -14.99 -19.68
CA VAL A 228 3.42 -14.98 -21.16
C VAL A 228 4.78 -14.60 -21.73
N THR A 229 5.25 -15.33 -22.76
CA THR A 229 6.44 -14.97 -23.54
C THR A 229 6.07 -13.97 -24.63
N ILE A 230 6.83 -12.90 -24.73
CA ILE A 230 6.82 -11.99 -25.88
C ILE A 230 8.04 -12.33 -26.72
N ARG A 231 7.81 -12.97 -27.88
CA ARG A 231 8.87 -13.47 -28.75
C ARG A 231 9.87 -12.38 -29.11
N GLY A 232 11.15 -12.67 -28.99
CA GLY A 232 12.23 -11.72 -29.29
C GLY A 232 12.45 -10.62 -28.25
N VAL A 233 11.59 -10.51 -27.20
CA VAL A 233 11.66 -9.44 -26.19
C VAL A 233 11.90 -10.00 -24.79
N GLY A 234 10.97 -10.78 -24.24
CA GLY A 234 11.05 -11.24 -22.86
C GLY A 234 9.72 -11.78 -22.33
N TYR A 235 9.33 -11.37 -21.14
CA TYR A 235 8.21 -11.94 -20.39
C TYR A 235 7.30 -10.90 -19.78
N LYS A 236 6.05 -11.27 -19.52
CA LYS A 236 5.10 -10.52 -18.70
C LYS A 236 4.20 -11.46 -17.93
N VAL A 237 3.65 -10.96 -16.81
CA VAL A 237 2.52 -11.56 -16.12
C VAL A 237 1.25 -10.87 -16.60
N ILE A 238 0.21 -11.64 -16.86
CA ILE A 238 -1.14 -11.14 -17.11
C ILE A 238 -2.08 -11.66 -16.03
N LYS A 239 -3.04 -10.85 -15.61
CA LYS A 239 -4.16 -11.25 -14.76
C LYS A 239 -5.19 -11.99 -15.65
N LEU A 240 -5.77 -13.07 -15.13
CA LEU A 240 -6.80 -13.88 -15.79
C LEU A 240 -8.19 -13.44 -15.37
#